data_d2bc8663fa1467acb95a3a1027b216e1
#
_entry.id   d2bc8663fa1467acb95a3a1027b216e1
#
_cell.length_a   1.000
_cell.length_b   1.000
_cell.length_c   1.000
_cell.angle_alpha   90.00
_cell.angle_beta   90.00
_cell.angle_gamma   90.00
#
_symmetry.space_group_name_H-M   'P 1'
#
loop_
_entity.id
_entity.type
_entity.pdbx_description
1 polymer ?
#
loop_
_entity_poly.entity_id
_entity_poly.type
_entity_poly.pdbx_seq_one_letter_code
_entity_poly.pdbx_strand_id
1 'polypeptide(L)'
;MRKTKIICTIGPASDNEETLSKMFEAGMNVARLNFSHGTHEQHQEKIDLIKRVRAKMNLPIAIMLDTKGPEYRIKTFKNGKVELKDGATFVLTTDDIEGDETRVSVTYKMLPQQLNPGDRVLINNGLVILEVKEITGSDVICEVVVGGVLSNQKSMNFPNKVMQGDFLSEQDKKDLIFGIKNEIDFVAASFVSRKEDMIEMREFLDANGGENIEVIAKIENRAGVDNIDEISEYCAGIMIARGDLGVEIPFHEVPSVQKQLIKRCRLLGRRVITATEMLESMINNPRPTRAEISDVANAVYDGSSAIMLSGESAAGKYPVEAVQTMSQVAEYTEMHINYKERFAKQEFNMRNNLDAISHATCQMAIDVGAKAIVVHSRSGVTARMVSRFRCPIDIIGMTTSERIWRRLNLSWGVIPILNEEFNSTDVMYYHGLNVAKEVLDLKAGDNVVMTGGLINGKAGNTNTIKVETVS
;
A
#
# COMPACT_ATOMS: atom_id res chain seq x y z
N MET A 1 8.62 19.94 -5.85
CA MET A 1 8.21 18.62 -6.36
C MET A 1 7.58 17.82 -5.24
N ARG A 2 6.45 17.16 -5.50
CA ARG A 2 5.71 16.36 -4.50
C ARG A 2 6.54 15.16 -4.03
N LYS A 3 6.61 14.96 -2.71
CA LYS A 3 7.37 13.86 -2.07
C LYS A 3 6.49 12.63 -1.80
N THR A 4 5.22 12.82 -1.38
CA THR A 4 4.24 11.75 -1.15
C THR A 4 3.82 11.13 -2.48
N LYS A 5 3.82 9.81 -2.58
CA LYS A 5 3.51 9.08 -3.83
C LYS A 5 2.01 8.84 -3.98
N ILE A 6 1.54 8.61 -5.20
CA ILE A 6 0.13 8.31 -5.49
C ILE A 6 0.02 6.95 -6.14
N ILE A 7 -0.87 6.13 -5.59
CA ILE A 7 -1.28 4.83 -6.14
C ILE A 7 -2.68 5.00 -6.70
N CYS A 8 -2.92 4.50 -7.92
CA CYS A 8 -4.25 4.52 -8.52
C CYS A 8 -4.67 3.12 -8.91
N THR A 9 -5.89 2.74 -8.56
CA THR A 9 -6.50 1.51 -9.03
C THR A 9 -6.94 1.67 -10.47
N ILE A 10 -6.54 0.71 -11.32
CA ILE A 10 -6.88 0.71 -12.74
C ILE A 10 -8.12 -0.15 -12.95
N GLY A 11 -9.11 0.44 -13.59
CA GLY A 11 -10.39 -0.18 -13.90
C GLY A 11 -11.05 0.45 -15.12
N PRO A 12 -12.35 0.20 -15.36
CA PRO A 12 -13.03 0.62 -16.60
C PRO A 12 -12.94 2.11 -16.94
N ALA A 13 -12.74 2.98 -15.94
CA ALA A 13 -12.59 4.42 -16.16
C ALA A 13 -11.18 4.83 -16.63
N SER A 14 -10.18 3.96 -16.43
CA SER A 14 -8.75 4.27 -16.64
C SER A 14 -7.99 3.22 -17.47
N ASP A 15 -8.67 2.25 -18.08
CA ASP A 15 -8.08 1.17 -18.88
C ASP A 15 -7.92 1.50 -20.37
N ASN A 16 -7.66 2.77 -20.67
CA ASN A 16 -7.35 3.24 -22.01
C ASN A 16 -6.10 4.13 -22.02
N GLU A 17 -5.39 4.18 -23.16
CA GLU A 17 -4.10 4.85 -23.27
C GLU A 17 -4.16 6.34 -23.00
N GLU A 18 -5.21 7.04 -23.46
CA GLU A 18 -5.35 8.48 -23.29
C GLU A 18 -5.52 8.86 -21.81
N THR A 19 -6.47 8.24 -21.13
CA THR A 19 -6.73 8.49 -19.71
C THR A 19 -5.53 8.12 -18.85
N LEU A 20 -4.93 6.95 -19.11
CA LEU A 20 -3.79 6.46 -18.35
C LEU A 20 -2.57 7.39 -18.50
N SER A 21 -2.28 7.88 -19.72
CA SER A 21 -1.20 8.85 -19.96
C SER A 21 -1.43 10.13 -19.16
N LYS A 22 -2.66 10.68 -19.18
CA LYS A 22 -3.02 11.87 -18.39
C LYS A 22 -2.91 11.65 -16.88
N MET A 23 -3.23 10.45 -16.39
CA MET A 23 -3.04 10.11 -14.97
C MET A 23 -1.55 10.03 -14.60
N PHE A 24 -0.69 9.52 -15.49
CA PHE A 24 0.75 9.52 -15.28
C PHE A 24 1.30 10.96 -15.20
N GLU A 25 0.90 11.82 -16.13
CA GLU A 25 1.25 13.25 -16.14
C GLU A 25 0.73 13.98 -14.90
N ALA A 26 -0.46 13.63 -14.40
CA ALA A 26 -1.05 14.18 -13.18
C ALA A 26 -0.30 13.74 -11.90
N GLY A 27 0.61 12.77 -12.02
CA GLY A 27 1.51 12.37 -10.93
C GLY A 27 1.27 10.99 -10.32
N MET A 28 0.55 10.11 -10.99
CA MET A 28 0.45 8.71 -10.57
C MET A 28 1.83 8.02 -10.57
N ASN A 29 2.12 7.25 -9.54
CA ASN A 29 3.40 6.56 -9.33
C ASN A 29 3.29 5.04 -9.43
N VAL A 30 2.14 4.47 -9.04
CA VAL A 30 1.91 3.01 -9.00
C VAL A 30 0.51 2.70 -9.52
N ALA A 31 0.43 1.73 -10.43
CA ALA A 31 -0.81 1.16 -10.91
C ALA A 31 -1.20 -0.05 -10.04
N ARG A 32 -2.32 0.05 -9.32
CA ARG A 32 -2.89 -1.05 -8.55
C ARG A 32 -3.90 -1.82 -9.38
N LEU A 33 -3.78 -3.15 -9.38
CA LEU A 33 -4.74 -4.09 -9.96
C LEU A 33 -5.40 -4.87 -8.82
N ASN A 34 -6.72 -4.71 -8.68
CA ASN A 34 -7.49 -5.39 -7.63
C ASN A 34 -8.00 -6.75 -8.13
N PHE A 35 -7.40 -7.83 -7.64
CA PHE A 35 -7.73 -9.20 -8.04
C PHE A 35 -8.99 -9.76 -7.34
N SER A 36 -9.64 -8.98 -6.48
CA SER A 36 -11.01 -9.29 -6.04
C SER A 36 -12.04 -9.20 -7.17
N HIS A 37 -11.68 -8.56 -8.30
CA HIS A 37 -12.53 -8.32 -9.45
C HIS A 37 -11.82 -8.60 -10.75
N GLY A 38 -12.56 -9.08 -11.75
CA GLY A 38 -12.04 -9.34 -13.08
C GLY A 38 -11.41 -10.73 -13.26
N THR A 39 -10.99 -11.02 -14.49
CA THR A 39 -10.31 -12.27 -14.85
C THR A 39 -8.84 -12.02 -15.16
N HIS A 40 -8.04 -13.08 -15.25
CA HIS A 40 -6.64 -12.97 -15.63
C HIS A 40 -6.46 -12.33 -17.02
N GLU A 41 -7.36 -12.59 -17.95
CA GLU A 41 -7.34 -12.00 -19.30
C GLU A 41 -7.52 -10.48 -19.23
N GLN A 42 -8.51 -10.01 -18.46
CA GLN A 42 -8.74 -8.57 -18.25
C GLN A 42 -7.57 -7.89 -17.53
N HIS A 43 -6.95 -8.58 -16.58
CA HIS A 43 -5.75 -8.07 -15.91
C HIS A 43 -4.54 -8.05 -16.85
N GLN A 44 -4.41 -9.04 -17.76
CA GLN A 44 -3.35 -9.05 -18.76
C GLN A 44 -3.43 -7.84 -19.68
N GLU A 45 -4.62 -7.53 -20.21
CA GLU A 45 -4.83 -6.36 -21.06
C GLU A 45 -4.41 -5.05 -20.35
N LYS A 46 -4.77 -4.91 -19.07
CA LYS A 46 -4.38 -3.74 -18.27
C LYS A 46 -2.86 -3.68 -18.04
N ILE A 47 -2.23 -4.81 -17.71
CA ILE A 47 -0.78 -4.88 -17.51
C ILE A 47 -0.05 -4.50 -18.80
N ASP A 48 -0.48 -5.03 -19.95
CA ASP A 48 0.12 -4.74 -21.25
C ASP A 48 -0.04 -3.26 -21.63
N LEU A 49 -1.21 -2.69 -21.35
CA LEU A 49 -1.45 -1.27 -21.51
C LEU A 49 -0.50 -0.42 -20.63
N ILE A 50 -0.41 -0.72 -19.33
CA ILE A 50 0.47 0.00 -18.40
C ILE A 50 1.92 -0.08 -18.86
N LYS A 51 2.39 -1.28 -19.22
CA LYS A 51 3.76 -1.50 -19.72
C LYS A 51 4.04 -0.70 -20.99
N ARG A 52 3.11 -0.68 -21.95
CA ARG A 52 3.23 0.08 -23.18
C ARG A 52 3.29 1.59 -22.95
N VAL A 53 2.36 2.12 -22.13
CA VAL A 53 2.27 3.56 -21.88
C VAL A 53 3.48 4.06 -21.08
N ARG A 54 3.90 3.35 -20.02
CA ARG A 54 5.08 3.75 -19.24
C ARG A 54 6.37 3.72 -20.06
N ALA A 55 6.51 2.75 -20.98
CA ALA A 55 7.65 2.69 -21.88
C ALA A 55 7.67 3.87 -22.87
N LYS A 56 6.51 4.20 -23.46
CA LYS A 56 6.35 5.35 -24.38
C LYS A 56 6.69 6.67 -23.71
N MET A 57 6.34 6.84 -22.44
CA MET A 57 6.56 8.06 -21.66
C MET A 57 7.90 8.05 -20.89
N ASN A 58 8.65 6.96 -20.92
CA ASN A 58 9.88 6.72 -20.14
C ASN A 58 9.68 7.02 -18.63
N LEU A 59 8.63 6.46 -18.04
CA LEU A 59 8.27 6.67 -16.64
C LEU A 59 8.37 5.38 -15.81
N PRO A 60 8.84 5.45 -14.55
CA PRO A 60 9.01 4.30 -13.65
C PRO A 60 7.69 3.89 -12.97
N ILE A 61 6.60 3.75 -13.71
CA ILE A 61 5.33 3.35 -13.13
C ILE A 61 5.40 1.88 -12.69
N ALA A 62 5.27 1.65 -11.40
CA ALA A 62 5.24 0.30 -10.84
C ALA A 62 3.84 -0.33 -10.95
N ILE A 63 3.80 -1.67 -10.96
CA ILE A 63 2.56 -2.44 -10.95
C ILE A 63 2.42 -3.16 -9.61
N MET A 64 1.27 -3.00 -8.96
CA MET A 64 0.91 -3.64 -7.71
C MET A 64 -0.29 -4.57 -7.92
N LEU A 65 -0.12 -5.86 -7.61
CA LEU A 65 -1.19 -6.83 -7.51
C LEU A 65 -1.74 -6.79 -6.09
N ASP A 66 -3.03 -6.55 -5.94
CA ASP A 66 -3.72 -6.57 -4.64
C ASP A 66 -4.54 -7.85 -4.57
N THR A 67 -4.17 -8.77 -3.63
CA THR A 67 -4.78 -10.09 -3.51
C THR A 67 -6.20 -9.99 -2.96
N LYS A 68 -7.01 -10.99 -3.23
CA LYS A 68 -8.34 -11.10 -2.66
C LYS A 68 -8.27 -11.41 -1.15
N GLY A 69 -7.35 -12.27 -0.76
CA GLY A 69 -7.19 -12.75 0.61
C GLY A 69 -8.27 -13.74 1.05
N PRO A 70 -8.21 -14.18 2.30
CA PRO A 70 -9.20 -15.08 2.88
C PRO A 70 -10.53 -14.34 3.07
N GLU A 71 -11.46 -14.57 2.16
CA GLU A 71 -12.77 -13.92 2.17
C GLU A 71 -13.84 -14.88 2.67
N TYR A 72 -14.56 -14.49 3.71
CA TYR A 72 -15.67 -15.21 4.26
C TYR A 72 -16.99 -14.62 3.77
N ARG A 73 -17.90 -15.46 3.23
CA ARG A 73 -19.17 -15.00 2.65
C ARG A 73 -20.33 -15.87 3.09
N ILE A 74 -21.51 -15.27 3.19
CA ILE A 74 -22.76 -16.02 3.10
C ILE A 74 -22.95 -16.50 1.66
N LYS A 75 -23.69 -17.62 1.48
CA LYS A 75 -24.04 -18.14 0.15
C LYS A 75 -25.33 -17.48 -0.39
N THR A 76 -26.19 -18.22 -1.03
CA THR A 76 -27.34 -17.71 -1.79
C THR A 76 -28.65 -17.92 -1.05
N PHE A 77 -29.59 -17.04 -1.28
CA PHE A 77 -30.98 -17.12 -0.84
C PHE A 77 -31.90 -17.54 -1.99
N LYS A 78 -32.97 -18.29 -1.69
CA LYS A 78 -34.01 -18.74 -2.65
C LYS A 78 -34.53 -17.61 -3.53
N ASN A 79 -34.76 -16.44 -2.92
CA ASN A 79 -35.32 -15.27 -3.60
C ASN A 79 -34.26 -14.20 -3.91
N GLY A 80 -32.97 -14.55 -3.88
CA GLY A 80 -31.85 -13.65 -4.14
C GLY A 80 -31.56 -12.64 -3.02
N LYS A 81 -32.54 -12.38 -2.13
CA LYS A 81 -32.40 -11.49 -0.98
C LYS A 81 -33.43 -11.81 0.09
N VAL A 82 -33.13 -11.43 1.32
CA VAL A 82 -34.06 -11.49 2.49
C VAL A 82 -33.96 -10.18 3.27
N GLU A 83 -34.96 -9.89 4.07
CA GLU A 83 -34.98 -8.78 5.02
C GLU A 83 -34.96 -9.35 6.45
N LEU A 84 -33.90 -9.04 7.19
CA LEU A 84 -33.73 -9.42 8.58
C LEU A 84 -34.24 -8.31 9.50
N LYS A 85 -34.98 -8.68 10.53
CA LYS A 85 -35.53 -7.76 11.55
C LYS A 85 -34.70 -7.80 12.83
N ASP A 86 -34.53 -6.67 13.48
CA ASP A 86 -33.89 -6.57 14.79
C ASP A 86 -34.55 -7.50 15.79
N GLY A 87 -33.76 -8.20 16.61
CA GLY A 87 -34.20 -9.16 17.61
C GLY A 87 -34.60 -10.53 17.05
N ALA A 88 -34.63 -10.74 15.74
CA ALA A 88 -34.93 -12.05 15.15
C ALA A 88 -33.78 -13.03 15.35
N THR A 89 -34.10 -14.31 15.38
CA THR A 89 -33.09 -15.39 15.33
C THR A 89 -32.72 -15.65 13.88
N PHE A 90 -31.40 -15.72 13.59
CA PHE A 90 -30.88 -16.04 12.27
C PHE A 90 -29.72 -17.03 12.39
N VAL A 91 -29.70 -18.07 11.57
CA VAL A 91 -28.71 -19.15 11.65
C VAL A 91 -27.71 -19.07 10.49
N LEU A 92 -26.42 -19.04 10.81
CA LEU A 92 -25.34 -19.26 9.86
C LEU A 92 -24.95 -20.73 9.92
N THR A 93 -25.08 -21.46 8.80
CA THR A 93 -24.82 -22.90 8.78
C THR A 93 -23.67 -23.25 7.81
N THR A 94 -22.89 -24.26 8.19
CA THR A 94 -21.89 -24.86 7.29
C THR A 94 -22.48 -25.93 6.37
N ASP A 95 -23.73 -26.32 6.59
CA ASP A 95 -24.47 -27.19 5.67
C ASP A 95 -24.75 -26.49 4.35
N ASP A 96 -24.77 -27.25 3.26
CA ASP A 96 -25.01 -26.69 1.94
C ASP A 96 -26.51 -26.62 1.64
N ILE A 97 -27.09 -25.46 1.94
CA ILE A 97 -28.52 -25.20 1.76
C ILE A 97 -28.74 -23.92 0.95
N GLU A 98 -29.88 -23.79 0.32
CA GLU A 98 -30.37 -22.52 -0.18
C GLU A 98 -31.05 -21.75 0.96
N GLY A 99 -30.59 -20.55 1.26
CA GLY A 99 -30.99 -19.76 2.42
C GLY A 99 -32.38 -19.12 2.29
N ASP A 100 -32.92 -18.71 3.44
CA ASP A 100 -34.18 -17.96 3.57
C ASP A 100 -34.06 -16.92 4.70
N GLU A 101 -35.20 -16.40 5.19
CA GLU A 101 -35.25 -15.41 6.26
C GLU A 101 -34.83 -15.94 7.64
N THR A 102 -34.62 -17.25 7.78
CA THR A 102 -34.27 -17.91 9.06
C THR A 102 -32.82 -18.39 9.09
N ARG A 103 -32.24 -18.73 7.94
CA ARG A 103 -30.90 -19.32 7.87
C ARG A 103 -30.24 -19.17 6.51
N VAL A 104 -28.91 -19.23 6.48
CA VAL A 104 -28.12 -19.21 5.25
C VAL A 104 -26.81 -20.02 5.39
N SER A 105 -26.41 -20.69 4.31
CA SER A 105 -25.10 -21.32 4.23
C SER A 105 -23.96 -20.31 4.22
N VAL A 106 -22.80 -20.71 4.77
CA VAL A 106 -21.56 -19.92 4.72
C VAL A 106 -20.47 -20.65 3.94
N THR A 107 -19.51 -19.88 3.42
CA THR A 107 -18.36 -20.44 2.69
C THR A 107 -17.34 -21.09 3.62
N TYR A 108 -17.19 -20.56 4.84
CA TYR A 108 -16.18 -20.99 5.79
C TYR A 108 -16.68 -22.14 6.66
N LYS A 109 -16.18 -23.35 6.38
CA LYS A 109 -16.65 -24.59 7.01
C LYS A 109 -16.23 -24.78 8.47
N MET A 110 -15.21 -24.05 8.92
CA MET A 110 -14.76 -24.10 10.32
C MET A 110 -15.44 -23.05 11.21
N LEU A 111 -16.43 -22.32 10.70
CA LEU A 111 -17.09 -21.22 11.43
C LEU A 111 -17.57 -21.62 12.85
N PRO A 112 -18.26 -22.76 13.05
CA PRO A 112 -18.73 -23.16 14.39
C PRO A 112 -17.61 -23.44 15.39
N GLN A 113 -16.42 -23.82 14.92
CA GLN A 113 -15.26 -24.09 15.80
C GLN A 113 -14.50 -22.80 16.19
N GLN A 114 -14.73 -21.71 15.48
CA GLN A 114 -13.98 -20.45 15.64
C GLN A 114 -14.73 -19.40 16.45
N LEU A 115 -16.06 -19.46 16.47
CA LEU A 115 -16.89 -18.50 17.16
C LEU A 115 -17.26 -18.99 18.56
N ASN A 116 -17.64 -18.05 19.43
CA ASN A 116 -18.16 -18.30 20.76
C ASN A 116 -19.43 -17.45 20.99
N PRO A 117 -20.33 -17.87 21.91
CA PRO A 117 -21.41 -17.00 22.34
C PRO A 117 -20.92 -15.62 22.77
N GLY A 118 -21.58 -14.57 22.29
CA GLY A 118 -21.21 -13.17 22.48
C GLY A 118 -20.34 -12.57 21.36
N ASP A 119 -19.78 -13.39 20.47
CA ASP A 119 -19.06 -12.87 19.30
C ASP A 119 -20.04 -12.19 18.33
N ARG A 120 -19.55 -11.18 17.63
CA ARG A 120 -20.29 -10.49 16.58
C ARG A 120 -19.86 -10.95 15.20
N VAL A 121 -20.85 -11.07 14.32
CA VAL A 121 -20.66 -11.30 12.90
C VAL A 121 -21.24 -10.10 12.15
N LEU A 122 -20.41 -9.40 11.42
CA LEU A 122 -20.80 -8.26 10.60
C LEU A 122 -20.98 -8.74 9.17
N ILE A 123 -22.11 -8.45 8.54
CA ILE A 123 -22.39 -8.85 7.15
C ILE A 123 -22.62 -7.62 6.30
N ASN A 124 -22.19 -7.66 5.03
CA ASN A 124 -22.32 -6.59 4.06
C ASN A 124 -21.69 -5.27 4.59
N ASN A 125 -20.40 -5.31 4.91
CA ASN A 125 -19.63 -4.17 5.45
C ASN A 125 -20.23 -3.59 6.76
N GLY A 126 -20.79 -4.47 7.61
CA GLY A 126 -21.34 -4.05 8.90
C GLY A 126 -22.75 -3.44 8.84
N LEU A 127 -23.41 -3.46 7.69
CA LEU A 127 -24.81 -3.00 7.57
C LEU A 127 -25.81 -3.92 8.28
N VAL A 128 -25.47 -5.20 8.42
CA VAL A 128 -26.21 -6.18 9.24
C VAL A 128 -25.28 -6.71 10.31
N ILE A 129 -25.72 -6.70 11.56
CA ILE A 129 -24.93 -7.13 12.71
C ILE A 129 -25.66 -8.26 13.41
N LEU A 130 -24.96 -9.38 13.53
CA LEU A 130 -25.44 -10.55 14.28
C LEU A 130 -24.60 -10.73 15.54
N GLU A 131 -25.18 -11.23 16.61
CA GLU A 131 -24.51 -11.67 17.83
C GLU A 131 -24.75 -13.17 18.04
N VAL A 132 -23.66 -13.92 18.19
CA VAL A 132 -23.73 -15.37 18.40
C VAL A 132 -24.36 -15.66 19.79
N LYS A 133 -25.38 -16.45 19.83
CA LYS A 133 -26.04 -16.89 21.07
C LYS A 133 -25.71 -18.33 21.44
N GLU A 134 -25.71 -19.23 20.45
CA GLU A 134 -25.47 -20.65 20.65
C GLU A 134 -24.82 -21.26 19.43
N ILE A 135 -24.04 -22.33 19.62
CA ILE A 135 -23.42 -23.10 18.54
C ILE A 135 -23.80 -24.57 18.72
N THR A 136 -24.41 -25.15 17.69
CA THR A 136 -24.92 -26.53 17.73
C THR A 136 -24.55 -27.24 16.41
N GLY A 137 -23.59 -28.15 16.46
CA GLY A 137 -23.13 -28.88 15.26
C GLY A 137 -22.62 -28.00 14.16
N SER A 138 -23.30 -27.95 13.02
CA SER A 138 -23.00 -27.12 11.84
C SER A 138 -23.56 -25.70 11.93
N ASP A 139 -24.40 -25.42 12.96
CA ASP A 139 -25.19 -24.20 13.07
C ASP A 139 -24.59 -23.22 14.08
N VAL A 140 -24.46 -21.97 13.70
CA VAL A 140 -24.17 -20.81 14.55
C VAL A 140 -25.47 -20.00 14.66
N ILE A 141 -26.13 -20.10 15.82
CA ILE A 141 -27.41 -19.45 16.09
C ILE A 141 -27.15 -18.05 16.60
N CYS A 142 -27.63 -17.06 15.88
CA CYS A 142 -27.39 -15.64 16.16
C CYS A 142 -28.70 -14.90 16.45
N GLU A 143 -28.61 -13.83 17.21
CA GLU A 143 -29.59 -12.77 17.28
C GLU A 143 -29.23 -11.65 16.32
N VAL A 144 -30.19 -11.13 15.58
CA VAL A 144 -29.99 -9.94 14.71
C VAL A 144 -29.98 -8.70 15.58
N VAL A 145 -28.81 -8.11 15.78
CA VAL A 145 -28.64 -6.87 16.55
C VAL A 145 -29.02 -5.64 15.71
N VAL A 146 -28.58 -5.63 14.43
CA VAL A 146 -28.98 -4.62 13.43
C VAL A 146 -29.41 -5.39 12.19
N GLY A 147 -30.67 -5.25 11.84
CA GLY A 147 -31.28 -5.90 10.69
C GLY A 147 -31.09 -5.09 9.40
N GLY A 148 -31.62 -5.63 8.33
CA GLY A 148 -31.57 -5.00 7.01
C GLY A 148 -31.69 -6.00 5.88
N VAL A 149 -31.58 -5.50 4.64
CA VAL A 149 -31.67 -6.36 3.45
C VAL A 149 -30.32 -7.04 3.19
N LEU A 150 -30.32 -8.36 3.20
CA LEU A 150 -29.20 -9.20 2.78
C LEU A 150 -29.46 -9.79 1.40
N SER A 151 -28.57 -9.59 0.47
CA SER A 151 -28.51 -10.27 -0.83
C SER A 151 -27.45 -11.38 -0.84
N ASN A 152 -27.41 -12.14 -1.93
CA ASN A 152 -26.47 -13.24 -2.12
C ASN A 152 -25.01 -12.83 -1.96
N GLN A 153 -24.19 -13.76 -1.48
CA GLN A 153 -22.73 -13.71 -1.49
C GLN A 153 -22.11 -12.50 -0.77
N LYS A 154 -22.79 -11.94 0.24
CA LYS A 154 -22.26 -10.84 1.04
C LYS A 154 -21.10 -11.30 1.92
N SER A 155 -20.12 -10.41 2.10
CA SER A 155 -18.98 -10.62 2.99
C SER A 155 -19.40 -10.74 4.44
N MET A 156 -18.65 -11.53 5.20
CA MET A 156 -18.74 -11.62 6.65
C MET A 156 -17.42 -11.19 7.27
N ASN A 157 -17.49 -10.39 8.32
CA ASN A 157 -16.38 -9.95 9.13
C ASN A 157 -16.59 -10.38 10.58
N PHE A 158 -15.49 -10.63 11.29
CA PHE A 158 -15.49 -11.16 12.65
C PHE A 158 -14.64 -10.28 13.55
N PRO A 159 -15.15 -9.14 14.03
CA PRO A 159 -14.39 -8.17 14.81
C PRO A 159 -13.65 -8.81 15.99
N ASN A 160 -12.39 -8.47 16.16
CA ASN A 160 -11.49 -8.97 17.20
C ASN A 160 -11.22 -10.49 17.16
N LYS A 161 -11.45 -11.14 16.02
CA LYS A 161 -11.15 -12.57 15.82
C LYS A 161 -10.13 -12.76 14.71
N VAL A 162 -9.16 -13.63 14.96
CA VAL A 162 -8.27 -14.17 13.91
C VAL A 162 -8.81 -15.54 13.54
N MET A 163 -9.36 -15.64 12.34
CA MET A 163 -9.90 -16.90 11.84
C MET A 163 -8.75 -17.82 11.44
N GLN A 164 -8.83 -19.09 11.83
CA GLN A 164 -7.83 -20.10 11.48
C GLN A 164 -8.04 -20.58 10.03
N GLY A 165 -6.94 -20.86 9.34
CA GLY A 165 -6.95 -21.35 7.96
C GLY A 165 -5.67 -20.97 7.25
N ASP A 166 -5.52 -21.43 6.02
CA ASP A 166 -4.43 -21.03 5.15
C ASP A 166 -4.59 -19.55 4.80
N PHE A 167 -3.51 -18.80 4.91
CA PHE A 167 -3.50 -17.38 4.55
C PHE A 167 -3.70 -17.19 3.05
N LEU A 168 -3.01 -18.00 2.24
CA LEU A 168 -3.14 -17.98 0.78
C LEU A 168 -4.21 -18.95 0.31
N SER A 169 -5.32 -18.42 -0.21
CA SER A 169 -6.32 -19.21 -0.90
C SER A 169 -5.76 -19.82 -2.20
N GLU A 170 -6.39 -20.89 -2.72
CA GLU A 170 -6.00 -21.46 -4.03
C GLU A 170 -6.15 -20.46 -5.18
N GLN A 171 -7.07 -19.49 -5.06
CA GLN A 171 -7.19 -18.41 -6.03
C GLN A 171 -6.02 -17.42 -5.89
N ASP A 172 -5.67 -17.01 -4.68
CA ASP A 172 -4.52 -16.12 -4.47
C ASP A 172 -3.23 -16.74 -5.01
N LYS A 173 -3.01 -18.04 -4.80
CA LYS A 173 -1.86 -18.77 -5.37
C LYS A 173 -1.82 -18.68 -6.90
N LYS A 174 -2.96 -18.84 -7.58
CA LYS A 174 -3.06 -18.69 -9.05
C LYS A 174 -2.78 -17.25 -9.48
N ASP A 175 -3.33 -16.28 -8.76
CA ASP A 175 -3.15 -14.85 -9.02
C ASP A 175 -1.69 -14.42 -8.83
N LEU A 176 -1.03 -14.94 -7.81
CA LEU A 176 0.39 -14.70 -7.57
C LEU A 176 1.27 -15.28 -8.68
N ILE A 177 1.01 -16.53 -9.11
CA ILE A 177 1.72 -17.13 -10.26
C ILE A 177 1.52 -16.30 -11.52
N PHE A 178 0.30 -15.81 -11.78
CA PHE A 178 0.01 -14.91 -12.88
C PHE A 178 0.81 -13.59 -12.74
N GLY A 179 0.85 -13.00 -11.55
CA GLY A 179 1.61 -11.80 -11.25
C GLY A 179 3.12 -11.97 -11.47
N ILE A 180 3.69 -13.10 -11.02
CA ILE A 180 5.11 -13.45 -11.23
C ILE A 180 5.43 -13.52 -12.73
N LYS A 181 4.61 -14.22 -13.53
CA LYS A 181 4.78 -14.32 -14.99
C LYS A 181 4.71 -12.95 -15.68
N ASN A 182 3.97 -12.03 -15.11
CA ASN A 182 3.81 -10.67 -15.61
C ASN A 182 4.83 -9.67 -15.04
N GLU A 183 5.81 -10.13 -14.23
CA GLU A 183 6.87 -9.30 -13.68
C GLU A 183 6.34 -8.07 -12.91
N ILE A 184 5.30 -8.25 -12.10
CA ILE A 184 4.80 -7.20 -11.22
C ILE A 184 5.86 -6.76 -10.22
N ASP A 185 5.74 -5.54 -9.71
CA ASP A 185 6.73 -4.95 -8.82
C ASP A 185 6.38 -5.15 -7.33
N PHE A 186 5.06 -5.18 -7.01
CA PHE A 186 4.54 -5.32 -5.66
C PHE A 186 3.35 -6.28 -5.58
N VAL A 187 3.23 -6.93 -4.43
CA VAL A 187 2.00 -7.60 -3.99
C VAL A 187 1.49 -6.89 -2.74
N ALA A 188 0.24 -6.45 -2.75
CA ALA A 188 -0.48 -6.04 -1.55
C ALA A 188 -1.27 -7.24 -1.03
N ALA A 189 -0.85 -7.76 0.13
CA ALA A 189 -1.38 -8.97 0.74
C ALA A 189 -2.55 -8.62 1.68
N SER A 190 -3.76 -9.07 1.36
CA SER A 190 -4.98 -8.74 2.10
C SER A 190 -5.09 -9.50 3.41
N PHE A 191 -5.71 -8.88 4.43
CA PHE A 191 -6.06 -9.45 5.74
C PHE A 191 -4.89 -10.00 6.56
N VAL A 192 -3.71 -9.39 6.44
CA VAL A 192 -2.54 -9.78 7.24
C VAL A 192 -2.82 -9.55 8.72
N SER A 193 -2.65 -10.60 9.52
CA SER A 193 -2.96 -10.61 10.96
C SER A 193 -1.73 -10.91 11.82
N ARG A 194 -0.74 -11.60 11.29
CA ARG A 194 0.45 -12.08 12.01
C ARG A 194 1.65 -12.24 11.07
N LYS A 195 2.85 -12.39 11.62
CA LYS A 195 4.08 -12.55 10.82
C LYS A 195 4.08 -13.81 9.97
N GLU A 196 3.44 -14.89 10.44
CA GLU A 196 3.33 -16.16 9.73
C GLU A 196 2.66 -15.99 8.37
N ASP A 197 1.69 -15.09 8.25
CA ASP A 197 1.02 -14.75 6.99
C ASP A 197 2.03 -14.17 5.98
N MET A 198 2.96 -13.32 6.46
CA MET A 198 4.01 -12.75 5.62
C MET A 198 5.09 -13.77 5.25
N ILE A 199 5.40 -14.68 6.16
CA ILE A 199 6.34 -15.77 5.91
C ILE A 199 5.77 -16.71 4.84
N GLU A 200 4.51 -17.14 4.97
CA GLU A 200 3.82 -17.97 3.97
C GLU A 200 3.80 -17.30 2.59
N MET A 201 3.45 -16.01 2.53
CA MET A 201 3.47 -15.23 1.29
C MET A 201 4.88 -15.21 0.67
N ARG A 202 5.91 -14.97 1.47
CA ARG A 202 7.29 -14.89 0.99
C ARG A 202 7.79 -16.23 0.48
N GLU A 203 7.57 -17.32 1.24
CA GLU A 203 7.92 -18.67 0.85
C GLU A 203 7.25 -19.10 -0.46
N PHE A 204 5.97 -18.78 -0.62
CA PHE A 204 5.25 -19.05 -1.86
C PHE A 204 5.83 -18.29 -3.06
N LEU A 205 6.10 -16.99 -2.90
CA LEU A 205 6.69 -16.18 -3.97
C LEU A 205 8.09 -16.70 -4.34
N ASP A 206 8.94 -16.99 -3.35
CA ASP A 206 10.31 -17.47 -3.57
C ASP A 206 10.33 -18.84 -4.27
N ALA A 207 9.44 -19.75 -3.88
CA ALA A 207 9.32 -21.06 -4.50
C ALA A 207 8.83 -21.02 -5.97
N ASN A 208 8.24 -19.91 -6.41
CA ASN A 208 7.68 -19.76 -7.76
C ASN A 208 8.41 -18.72 -8.63
N GLY A 209 9.61 -18.23 -8.21
CA GLY A 209 10.41 -17.27 -8.99
C GLY A 209 10.01 -15.79 -8.77
N GLY A 210 9.32 -15.51 -7.66
CA GLY A 210 8.89 -14.17 -7.26
C GLY A 210 9.79 -13.50 -6.21
N GLU A 211 11.05 -13.91 -6.04
CA GLU A 211 12.00 -13.41 -5.02
C GLU A 211 12.18 -11.89 -5.11
N ASN A 212 12.03 -11.37 -6.32
CA ASN A 212 12.18 -9.95 -6.59
C ASN A 212 10.91 -9.12 -6.41
N ILE A 213 9.78 -9.70 -6.02
CA ILE A 213 8.54 -8.97 -5.76
C ILE A 213 8.55 -8.50 -4.30
N GLU A 214 8.28 -7.22 -4.07
CA GLU A 214 8.14 -6.68 -2.71
C GLU A 214 6.70 -6.83 -2.21
N VAL A 215 6.56 -7.27 -0.95
CA VAL A 215 5.24 -7.48 -0.33
C VAL A 215 4.87 -6.28 0.55
N ILE A 216 3.64 -5.79 0.40
CA ILE A 216 3.00 -4.78 1.22
C ILE A 216 1.90 -5.47 2.03
N ALA A 217 2.00 -5.46 3.36
CA ALA A 217 1.00 -6.04 4.23
C ALA A 217 -0.21 -5.08 4.35
N LYS A 218 -1.41 -5.54 4.04
CA LYS A 218 -2.63 -4.77 4.26
C LYS A 218 -3.12 -4.99 5.68
N ILE A 219 -3.20 -3.90 6.44
CA ILE A 219 -3.66 -3.90 7.82
C ILE A 219 -5.14 -3.54 7.81
N GLU A 220 -5.96 -4.55 8.01
CA GLU A 220 -7.42 -4.53 7.81
C GLU A 220 -8.19 -5.03 9.03
N ASN A 221 -7.49 -5.46 10.09
CA ASN A 221 -8.10 -6.00 11.30
C ASN A 221 -7.29 -5.65 12.56
N ARG A 222 -7.89 -5.90 13.75
CA ARG A 222 -7.27 -5.62 15.06
C ARG A 222 -5.95 -6.36 15.24
N ALA A 223 -5.88 -7.63 14.88
CA ALA A 223 -4.68 -8.44 15.05
C ALA A 223 -3.50 -7.90 14.23
N GLY A 224 -3.76 -7.45 12.99
CA GLY A 224 -2.74 -6.80 12.16
C GLY A 224 -2.22 -5.50 12.79
N VAL A 225 -3.08 -4.73 13.45
CA VAL A 225 -2.68 -3.53 14.20
C VAL A 225 -1.79 -3.90 15.39
N ASP A 226 -2.21 -4.87 16.20
CA ASP A 226 -1.53 -5.26 17.43
C ASP A 226 -0.17 -5.92 17.16
N ASN A 227 -0.07 -6.70 16.08
CA ASN A 227 1.14 -7.44 15.68
C ASN A 227 2.03 -6.66 14.69
N ILE A 228 1.82 -5.37 14.52
CA ILE A 228 2.48 -4.56 13.46
C ILE A 228 4.00 -4.65 13.48
N ASP A 229 4.63 -4.74 14.64
CA ASP A 229 6.08 -4.80 14.77
C ASP A 229 6.63 -6.07 14.13
N GLU A 230 6.06 -7.22 14.48
CA GLU A 230 6.47 -8.52 13.93
C GLU A 230 6.17 -8.62 12.43
N ILE A 231 4.98 -8.18 12.00
CA ILE A 231 4.58 -8.13 10.58
C ILE A 231 5.57 -7.28 9.76
N SER A 232 5.96 -6.12 10.30
CA SER A 232 6.82 -5.18 9.60
C SER A 232 8.24 -5.73 9.32
N GLU A 233 8.68 -6.74 10.03
CA GLU A 233 9.99 -7.37 9.80
C GLU A 233 10.03 -8.15 8.48
N TYR A 234 8.88 -8.69 8.05
CA TYR A 234 8.76 -9.59 6.89
C TYR A 234 8.13 -8.93 5.65
N CYS A 235 7.85 -7.62 5.67
CA CYS A 235 7.29 -6.90 4.54
C CYS A 235 8.11 -5.67 4.14
N ALA A 236 7.93 -5.18 2.90
CA ALA A 236 8.58 -3.97 2.40
C ALA A 236 7.83 -2.69 2.79
N GLY A 237 6.59 -2.82 3.24
CA GLY A 237 5.71 -1.75 3.67
C GLY A 237 4.36 -2.26 4.10
N ILE A 238 3.51 -1.35 4.54
CA ILE A 238 2.12 -1.65 4.92
C ILE A 238 1.14 -0.76 4.14
N MET A 239 -0.08 -1.24 4.01
CA MET A 239 -1.23 -0.47 3.54
C MET A 239 -2.28 -0.44 4.64
N ILE A 240 -2.66 0.75 5.07
CA ILE A 240 -3.76 0.98 6.00
C ILE A 240 -5.02 1.07 5.15
N ALA A 241 -5.75 -0.03 5.05
CA ALA A 241 -6.99 -0.15 4.26
C ALA A 241 -8.17 0.23 5.15
N ARG A 242 -8.46 1.54 5.22
CA ARG A 242 -9.37 2.12 6.22
C ARG A 242 -10.81 1.63 6.10
N GLY A 243 -11.27 1.34 4.89
CA GLY A 243 -12.62 0.79 4.66
C GLY A 243 -12.82 -0.52 5.40
N ASP A 244 -11.93 -1.51 5.17
CA ASP A 244 -12.00 -2.82 5.82
C ASP A 244 -11.66 -2.72 7.31
N LEU A 245 -10.63 -1.96 7.67
CA LEU A 245 -10.23 -1.77 9.06
C LEU A 245 -11.36 -1.14 9.89
N GLY A 246 -12.10 -0.18 9.33
CA GLY A 246 -13.22 0.49 10.02
C GLY A 246 -14.45 -0.41 10.24
N VAL A 247 -14.52 -1.56 9.56
CA VAL A 247 -15.51 -2.61 9.84
C VAL A 247 -15.04 -3.52 10.97
N GLU A 248 -13.74 -3.79 11.04
CA GLU A 248 -13.13 -4.72 12.00
C GLU A 248 -12.81 -4.10 13.36
N ILE A 249 -12.60 -2.79 13.44
CA ILE A 249 -12.38 -2.05 14.69
C ILE A 249 -13.42 -0.93 14.83
N PRO A 250 -13.67 -0.41 16.04
CA PRO A 250 -14.55 0.76 16.22
C PRO A 250 -14.10 1.92 15.33
N PHE A 251 -14.98 2.44 14.49
CA PHE A 251 -14.64 3.44 13.47
C PHE A 251 -13.95 4.70 14.04
N HIS A 252 -14.28 5.09 15.29
CA HIS A 252 -13.66 6.22 15.97
C HIS A 252 -12.20 6.00 16.38
N GLU A 253 -11.70 4.74 16.37
CA GLU A 253 -10.30 4.41 16.61
C GLU A 253 -9.44 4.55 15.34
N VAL A 254 -10.02 4.41 14.15
CA VAL A 254 -9.30 4.37 12.87
C VAL A 254 -8.33 5.54 12.71
N PRO A 255 -8.68 6.81 12.99
CA PRO A 255 -7.75 7.94 12.84
C PRO A 255 -6.52 7.83 13.75
N SER A 256 -6.71 7.36 14.98
CA SER A 256 -5.62 7.18 15.94
C SER A 256 -4.71 6.03 15.56
N VAL A 257 -5.29 4.91 15.14
CA VAL A 257 -4.56 3.73 14.64
C VAL A 257 -3.75 4.11 13.40
N GLN A 258 -4.34 4.84 12.43
CA GLN A 258 -3.63 5.34 11.26
C GLN A 258 -2.36 6.11 11.64
N LYS A 259 -2.47 7.09 12.56
CA LYS A 259 -1.32 7.89 13.00
C LYS A 259 -0.23 7.05 13.67
N GLN A 260 -0.62 6.09 14.50
CA GLN A 260 0.30 5.18 15.18
C GLN A 260 1.04 4.29 14.18
N LEU A 261 0.34 3.66 13.25
CA LEU A 261 0.90 2.79 12.22
C LEU A 261 1.86 3.56 11.30
N ILE A 262 1.46 4.76 10.84
CA ILE A 262 2.31 5.60 10.00
C ILE A 262 3.62 5.95 10.74
N LYS A 263 3.53 6.42 11.97
CA LYS A 263 4.70 6.78 12.78
C LYS A 263 5.60 5.56 13.00
N ARG A 264 5.02 4.44 13.44
CA ARG A 264 5.75 3.22 13.81
C ARG A 264 6.49 2.63 12.62
N CYS A 265 5.78 2.36 11.53
CA CYS A 265 6.35 1.71 10.36
C CYS A 265 7.38 2.59 9.64
N ARG A 266 7.15 3.92 9.60
CA ARG A 266 8.14 4.86 9.08
C ARG A 266 9.45 4.79 9.84
N LEU A 267 9.42 4.77 11.19
CA LEU A 267 10.61 4.63 12.02
C LEU A 267 11.35 3.31 11.79
N LEU A 268 10.62 2.25 11.46
CA LEU A 268 11.18 0.95 11.09
C LEU A 268 11.72 0.89 9.65
N GLY A 269 11.58 1.98 8.87
CA GLY A 269 12.03 2.04 7.47
C GLY A 269 11.10 1.32 6.50
N ARG A 270 9.83 1.15 6.87
CA ARG A 270 8.80 0.56 6.02
C ARG A 270 8.00 1.65 5.31
N ARG A 271 7.60 1.39 4.06
CA ARG A 271 6.67 2.27 3.35
C ARG A 271 5.30 2.17 3.99
N VAL A 272 4.58 3.28 4.04
CA VAL A 272 3.20 3.29 4.54
C VAL A 272 2.30 3.91 3.49
N ILE A 273 1.26 3.17 3.13
CA ILE A 273 0.23 3.58 2.18
C ILE A 273 -1.04 3.83 2.97
N THR A 274 -1.62 5.04 2.86
CA THR A 274 -2.96 5.33 3.37
C THR A 274 -3.95 5.15 2.23
N ALA A 275 -4.92 4.28 2.43
CA ALA A 275 -5.79 3.78 1.37
C ALA A 275 -7.27 3.83 1.75
N THR A 276 -8.11 3.85 0.72
CA THR A 276 -9.58 3.86 0.74
C THR A 276 -10.20 5.13 1.30
N GLU A 277 -11.36 5.52 0.79
CA GLU A 277 -12.17 6.66 1.24
C GLU A 277 -11.39 7.99 1.28
N MET A 278 -10.49 8.23 0.31
CA MET A 278 -9.65 9.44 0.27
C MET A 278 -10.37 10.61 -0.41
N LEU A 279 -10.88 10.38 -1.63
CA LEU A 279 -11.63 11.36 -2.43
C LEU A 279 -12.91 10.69 -2.99
N GLU A 280 -13.58 9.89 -2.19
CA GLU A 280 -14.69 9.00 -2.58
C GLU A 280 -15.80 9.75 -3.33
N SER A 281 -16.12 10.98 -2.93
CA SER A 281 -17.12 11.80 -3.62
C SER A 281 -16.75 12.10 -5.06
N MET A 282 -15.46 12.06 -5.43
CA MET A 282 -14.99 12.28 -6.80
C MET A 282 -15.27 11.10 -7.74
N ILE A 283 -15.77 9.98 -7.25
CA ILE A 283 -16.37 8.95 -8.12
C ILE A 283 -17.47 9.58 -8.99
N ASN A 284 -18.31 10.45 -8.41
CA ASN A 284 -19.45 11.04 -9.08
C ASN A 284 -19.36 12.55 -9.29
N ASN A 285 -18.51 13.25 -8.54
CA ASN A 285 -18.42 14.71 -8.55
C ASN A 285 -17.03 15.19 -9.05
N PRO A 286 -16.97 16.29 -9.81
CA PRO A 286 -15.70 16.82 -10.33
C PRO A 286 -14.82 17.48 -9.26
N ARG A 287 -15.33 17.63 -8.03
CA ARG A 287 -14.62 18.22 -6.90
C ARG A 287 -14.91 17.43 -5.62
N PRO A 288 -13.91 17.24 -4.75
CA PRO A 288 -14.10 16.57 -3.47
C PRO A 288 -14.77 17.48 -2.45
N THR A 289 -15.23 16.89 -1.36
CA THR A 289 -15.67 17.62 -0.18
C THR A 289 -14.47 18.24 0.56
N ARG A 290 -14.73 19.22 1.42
CA ARG A 290 -13.69 19.82 2.27
C ARG A 290 -13.13 18.82 3.30
N ALA A 291 -13.96 17.88 3.77
CA ALA A 291 -13.56 16.83 4.67
C ALA A 291 -12.54 15.90 4.01
N GLU A 292 -12.75 15.49 2.76
CA GLU A 292 -11.82 14.66 1.99
C GLU A 292 -10.50 15.37 1.71
N ILE A 293 -10.52 16.66 1.36
CA ILE A 293 -9.28 17.46 1.23
C ILE A 293 -8.50 17.46 2.55
N SER A 294 -9.20 17.65 3.68
CA SER A 294 -8.57 17.63 5.00
C SER A 294 -8.01 16.25 5.34
N ASP A 295 -8.66 15.17 4.93
CA ASP A 295 -8.21 13.81 5.16
C ASP A 295 -6.94 13.49 4.35
N VAL A 296 -6.91 13.83 3.06
CA VAL A 296 -5.70 13.72 2.23
C VAL A 296 -4.54 14.51 2.85
N ALA A 297 -4.78 15.76 3.25
CA ALA A 297 -3.77 16.60 3.89
C ALA A 297 -3.28 15.98 5.21
N ASN A 298 -4.17 15.43 6.04
CA ASN A 298 -3.80 14.77 7.29
C ASN A 298 -2.92 13.54 7.05
N ALA A 299 -3.23 12.69 6.04
CA ALA A 299 -2.40 11.54 5.68
C ALA A 299 -0.96 11.97 5.31
N VAL A 300 -0.82 13.11 4.62
CA VAL A 300 0.48 13.71 4.29
C VAL A 300 1.17 14.27 5.53
N TYR A 301 0.46 15.02 6.38
CA TYR A 301 0.97 15.51 7.65
C TYR A 301 1.43 14.39 8.58
N ASP A 302 0.72 13.29 8.63
CA ASP A 302 1.08 12.12 9.43
C ASP A 302 2.38 11.46 8.95
N GLY A 303 2.71 11.62 7.65
CA GLY A 303 3.97 11.15 7.06
C GLY A 303 3.82 9.87 6.23
N SER A 304 2.65 9.61 5.65
CA SER A 304 2.44 8.52 4.67
C SER A 304 3.48 8.57 3.57
N SER A 305 3.94 7.40 3.13
CA SER A 305 4.84 7.31 1.96
C SER A 305 4.07 7.49 0.66
N ALA A 306 2.86 6.96 0.64
CA ALA A 306 1.93 7.07 -0.47
C ALA A 306 0.48 7.17 0.02
N ILE A 307 -0.36 7.71 -0.83
CA ILE A 307 -1.82 7.78 -0.69
C ILE A 307 -2.45 7.12 -1.91
N MET A 308 -3.63 6.52 -1.75
CA MET A 308 -4.21 5.66 -2.79
C MET A 308 -5.63 6.08 -3.17
N LEU A 309 -5.89 6.10 -4.47
CA LEU A 309 -7.23 6.18 -5.08
C LEU A 309 -7.72 4.77 -5.43
N SER A 310 -8.96 4.48 -5.11
CA SER A 310 -9.65 3.21 -5.36
C SER A 310 -10.72 3.36 -6.45
N GLY A 311 -11.98 3.52 -6.06
CA GLY A 311 -13.10 3.71 -6.95
C GLY A 311 -12.98 4.98 -7.79
N GLU A 312 -12.38 6.03 -7.25
CA GLU A 312 -12.19 7.33 -7.88
C GLU A 312 -11.46 7.23 -9.21
N SER A 313 -10.44 6.38 -9.27
CA SER A 313 -9.63 6.17 -10.49
C SER A 313 -10.05 4.94 -11.29
N ALA A 314 -10.69 3.93 -10.65
CA ALA A 314 -11.04 2.67 -11.30
C ALA A 314 -12.38 2.73 -12.05
N ALA A 315 -13.39 3.38 -11.48
CA ALA A 315 -14.77 3.41 -11.98
C ALA A 315 -15.41 4.80 -11.97
N GLY A 316 -14.72 5.79 -11.41
CA GLY A 316 -15.22 7.16 -11.28
C GLY A 316 -15.32 7.88 -12.63
N LYS A 317 -16.12 8.94 -12.64
CA LYS A 317 -16.30 9.78 -13.83
C LYS A 317 -15.13 10.75 -14.07
N TYR A 318 -14.27 10.95 -13.06
CA TYR A 318 -13.23 11.98 -13.03
C TYR A 318 -11.86 11.41 -12.60
N PRO A 319 -11.36 10.34 -13.26
CA PRO A 319 -10.13 9.66 -12.80
C PRO A 319 -8.89 10.55 -12.85
N VAL A 320 -8.73 11.38 -13.89
CA VAL A 320 -7.60 12.29 -14.05
C VAL A 320 -7.65 13.43 -13.04
N GLU A 321 -8.83 14.04 -12.87
CA GLU A 321 -9.05 15.14 -11.93
C GLU A 321 -8.85 14.67 -10.47
N ALA A 322 -9.18 13.41 -10.15
CA ALA A 322 -8.95 12.85 -8.83
C ALA A 322 -7.44 12.75 -8.53
N VAL A 323 -6.63 12.30 -9.50
CA VAL A 323 -5.16 12.28 -9.38
C VAL A 323 -4.60 13.70 -9.25
N GLN A 324 -5.06 14.64 -10.09
CA GLN A 324 -4.63 16.02 -10.04
C GLN A 324 -4.95 16.67 -8.68
N THR A 325 -6.18 16.49 -8.19
CA THR A 325 -6.61 17.00 -6.88
C THR A 325 -5.76 16.43 -5.75
N MET A 326 -5.57 15.12 -5.72
CA MET A 326 -4.72 14.44 -4.72
C MET A 326 -3.29 14.95 -4.77
N SER A 327 -2.74 15.13 -5.97
CA SER A 327 -1.39 15.67 -6.20
C SER A 327 -1.25 17.10 -5.67
N GLN A 328 -2.20 17.97 -6.00
CA GLN A 328 -2.22 19.38 -5.58
C GLN A 328 -2.33 19.51 -4.05
N VAL A 329 -3.22 18.74 -3.42
CA VAL A 329 -3.37 18.74 -1.94
C VAL A 329 -2.10 18.28 -1.27
N ALA A 330 -1.50 17.18 -1.76
CA ALA A 330 -0.26 16.66 -1.19
C ALA A 330 0.90 17.67 -1.33
N GLU A 331 1.10 18.23 -2.52
CA GLU A 331 2.17 19.19 -2.78
C GLU A 331 2.01 20.47 -1.94
N TYR A 332 0.79 21.03 -1.88
CA TYR A 332 0.52 22.19 -1.06
C TYR A 332 0.74 21.93 0.42
N THR A 333 0.30 20.78 0.93
CA THR A 333 0.51 20.37 2.33
C THR A 333 1.99 20.26 2.65
N GLU A 334 2.78 19.63 1.78
CA GLU A 334 4.22 19.44 1.97
C GLU A 334 4.97 20.76 2.07
N MET A 335 4.57 21.83 1.38
CA MET A 335 5.15 23.17 1.49
C MET A 335 4.95 23.81 2.89
N HIS A 336 3.95 23.35 3.63
CA HIS A 336 3.62 23.84 4.98
C HIS A 336 4.16 22.94 6.10
N ILE A 337 4.92 21.89 5.77
CA ILE A 337 5.58 21.01 6.74
C ILE A 337 7.01 21.49 6.98
N ASN A 338 7.34 21.84 8.22
CA ASN A 338 8.73 22.08 8.61
C ASN A 338 9.47 20.75 8.81
N TYR A 339 9.92 20.13 7.72
CA TYR A 339 10.65 18.87 7.74
C TYR A 339 11.97 18.95 8.51
N LYS A 340 12.66 20.09 8.49
CA LYS A 340 13.91 20.30 9.24
C LYS A 340 13.68 20.20 10.75
N GLU A 341 12.63 20.86 11.24
CA GLU A 341 12.26 20.80 12.64
C GLU A 341 11.77 19.40 13.05
N ARG A 342 10.97 18.74 12.17
CA ARG A 342 10.54 17.37 12.40
C ARG A 342 11.71 16.39 12.48
N PHE A 343 12.69 16.53 11.59
CA PHE A 343 13.89 15.72 11.62
C PHE A 343 14.67 15.92 12.93
N ALA A 344 14.89 17.17 13.35
CA ALA A 344 15.62 17.49 14.56
C ALA A 344 14.94 17.00 15.86
N LYS A 345 13.59 17.01 15.90
CA LYS A 345 12.80 16.55 17.07
C LYS A 345 12.57 15.05 17.13
N GLN A 346 12.82 14.33 16.02
CA GLN A 346 12.54 12.91 15.94
C GLN A 346 13.72 12.10 16.46
N GLU A 347 13.48 11.30 17.50
CA GLU A 347 14.44 10.28 17.92
C GLU A 347 14.39 9.09 16.95
N PHE A 348 15.57 8.72 16.45
CA PHE A 348 15.75 7.58 15.55
C PHE A 348 16.61 6.51 16.22
N ASN A 349 16.13 5.28 16.24
CA ASN A 349 16.93 4.14 16.68
C ASN A 349 17.80 3.62 15.53
N MET A 350 19.12 3.69 15.69
CA MET A 350 20.12 3.21 14.71
C MET A 350 20.46 1.75 15.04
N ARG A 351 19.89 0.83 14.25
CA ARG A 351 20.04 -0.61 14.47
C ARG A 351 21.27 -1.23 13.80
N ASN A 352 21.79 -0.56 12.77
CA ASN A 352 22.90 -1.03 11.96
C ASN A 352 23.62 0.12 11.23
N ASN A 353 24.72 -0.21 10.54
CA ASN A 353 25.53 0.76 9.80
C ASN A 353 24.74 1.50 8.71
N LEU A 354 23.82 0.83 8.01
CA LEU A 354 22.99 1.45 6.98
C LEU A 354 22.06 2.51 7.58
N ASP A 355 21.46 2.24 8.73
CA ASP A 355 20.66 3.22 9.47
C ASP A 355 21.49 4.47 9.82
N ALA A 356 22.69 4.25 10.38
CA ALA A 356 23.57 5.33 10.81
C ALA A 356 24.05 6.18 9.61
N ILE A 357 24.49 5.56 8.53
CA ILE A 357 24.94 6.27 7.33
C ILE A 357 23.79 7.03 6.66
N SER A 358 22.62 6.41 6.55
CA SER A 358 21.46 7.07 5.96
C SER A 358 21.00 8.28 6.78
N HIS A 359 21.05 8.20 8.11
CA HIS A 359 20.78 9.34 9.00
C HIS A 359 21.85 10.42 8.85
N ALA A 360 23.13 10.04 8.91
CA ALA A 360 24.25 10.98 8.76
C ALA A 360 24.22 11.68 7.40
N THR A 361 23.81 10.99 6.33
CA THR A 361 23.60 11.58 5.00
C THR A 361 22.54 12.69 5.04
N CYS A 362 21.39 12.44 5.69
CA CYS A 362 20.35 13.45 5.85
C CYS A 362 20.81 14.63 6.71
N GLN A 363 21.47 14.36 7.84
CA GLN A 363 22.00 15.39 8.72
C GLN A 363 23.05 16.25 7.98
N MET A 364 24.00 15.63 7.30
CA MET A 364 25.02 16.32 6.50
C MET A 364 24.36 17.23 5.44
N ALA A 365 23.34 16.72 4.74
CA ALA A 365 22.64 17.50 3.72
C ALA A 365 21.94 18.74 4.30
N ILE A 366 21.40 18.63 5.51
CA ILE A 366 20.80 19.76 6.23
C ILE A 366 21.86 20.77 6.67
N ASP A 367 22.99 20.29 7.21
CA ASP A 367 24.04 21.15 7.79
C ASP A 367 24.78 21.95 6.73
N VAL A 368 25.06 21.35 5.56
CA VAL A 368 25.73 22.04 4.44
C VAL A 368 24.74 22.78 3.51
N GLY A 369 23.45 22.78 3.81
CA GLY A 369 22.41 23.41 2.99
C GLY A 369 22.32 22.81 1.58
N ALA A 370 22.51 21.49 1.46
CA ALA A 370 22.49 20.80 0.17
C ALA A 370 21.14 20.96 -0.53
N LYS A 371 21.19 20.97 -1.87
CA LYS A 371 19.99 21.01 -2.74
C LYS A 371 19.51 19.62 -3.14
N ALA A 372 20.41 18.63 -3.10
CA ALA A 372 20.12 17.24 -3.45
C ALA A 372 20.85 16.26 -2.54
N ILE A 373 20.24 15.09 -2.33
CA ILE A 373 20.91 13.88 -1.87
C ILE A 373 20.89 12.89 -3.03
N VAL A 374 22.06 12.45 -3.51
CA VAL A 374 22.18 11.42 -4.54
C VAL A 374 22.54 10.09 -3.88
N VAL A 375 21.74 9.08 -4.13
CA VAL A 375 21.91 7.75 -3.56
C VAL A 375 22.14 6.73 -4.66
N HIS A 376 23.33 6.15 -4.71
CA HIS A 376 23.64 5.03 -5.60
C HIS A 376 23.27 3.72 -4.92
N SER A 377 22.27 3.00 -5.45
CA SER A 377 21.75 1.81 -4.80
C SER A 377 21.29 0.73 -5.81
N ARG A 378 22.02 -0.38 -5.88
CA ARG A 378 21.66 -1.52 -6.75
C ARG A 378 20.33 -2.17 -6.34
N SER A 379 20.06 -2.28 -5.04
CA SER A 379 18.83 -2.92 -4.50
C SER A 379 17.72 -1.95 -4.13
N GLY A 380 17.97 -0.63 -4.19
CA GLY A 380 17.02 0.40 -3.75
C GLY A 380 16.94 0.59 -2.23
N VAL A 381 17.55 -0.31 -1.44
CA VAL A 381 17.41 -0.30 0.03
C VAL A 381 17.96 1.00 0.63
N THR A 382 19.13 1.47 0.19
CA THR A 382 19.73 2.71 0.71
C THR A 382 18.85 3.92 0.45
N ALA A 383 18.31 4.07 -0.77
CA ALA A 383 17.40 5.17 -1.10
C ALA A 383 16.13 5.15 -0.24
N ARG A 384 15.57 3.96 0.00
CA ARG A 384 14.44 3.78 0.92
C ARG A 384 14.81 4.14 2.36
N MET A 385 16.01 3.77 2.81
CA MET A 385 16.47 4.09 4.17
C MET A 385 16.74 5.58 4.37
N VAL A 386 17.28 6.27 3.39
CA VAL A 386 17.39 7.75 3.40
C VAL A 386 15.99 8.38 3.41
N SER A 387 15.07 7.89 2.59
CA SER A 387 13.68 8.37 2.51
C SER A 387 12.93 8.31 3.84
N ARG A 388 13.18 7.29 4.69
CA ARG A 388 12.46 7.13 5.97
C ARG A 388 12.61 8.30 6.94
N PHE A 389 13.71 9.01 6.84
CA PHE A 389 14.03 10.13 7.74
C PHE A 389 13.22 11.40 7.41
N ARG A 390 12.56 11.44 6.24
CA ARG A 390 11.77 12.61 5.80
C ARG A 390 12.59 13.90 5.82
N CYS A 391 13.83 13.80 5.35
CA CYS A 391 14.71 14.96 5.17
C CYS A 391 14.05 15.99 4.23
N PRO A 392 14.22 17.31 4.46
CA PRO A 392 13.68 18.34 3.56
C PRO A 392 14.26 18.30 2.14
N ILE A 393 15.45 17.74 1.99
CA ILE A 393 16.21 17.71 0.73
C ILE A 393 15.64 16.64 -0.21
N ASP A 394 15.62 16.91 -1.52
CA ASP A 394 15.17 15.95 -2.53
C ASP A 394 16.19 14.82 -2.70
N ILE A 395 15.68 13.59 -2.88
CA ILE A 395 16.51 12.38 -2.95
C ILE A 395 16.47 11.84 -4.36
N ILE A 396 17.62 11.82 -5.04
CA ILE A 396 17.78 11.17 -6.34
C ILE A 396 18.28 9.75 -6.10
N GLY A 397 17.45 8.77 -6.39
CA GLY A 397 17.76 7.34 -6.23
C GLY A 397 18.23 6.72 -7.54
N MET A 398 19.54 6.52 -7.69
CA MET A 398 20.14 5.98 -8.90
C MET A 398 20.31 4.46 -8.82
N THR A 399 19.91 3.77 -9.87
CA THR A 399 20.00 2.30 -9.96
C THR A 399 20.21 1.85 -11.41
N THR A 400 20.84 0.67 -11.59
CA THR A 400 21.05 0.04 -12.89
C THR A 400 19.96 -0.98 -13.25
N SER A 401 19.00 -1.18 -12.37
CA SER A 401 17.90 -2.14 -12.55
C SER A 401 16.59 -1.43 -12.82
N GLU A 402 15.95 -1.71 -13.96
CA GLU A 402 14.62 -1.20 -14.27
C GLU A 402 13.57 -1.55 -13.22
N ARG A 403 13.65 -2.76 -12.65
CA ARG A 403 12.73 -3.19 -11.59
C ARG A 403 12.91 -2.34 -10.33
N ILE A 404 14.15 -2.09 -9.92
CA ILE A 404 14.43 -1.23 -8.76
C ILE A 404 14.03 0.21 -9.06
N TRP A 405 14.28 0.70 -10.28
CA TRP A 405 13.82 2.00 -10.74
C TRP A 405 12.32 2.18 -10.53
N ARG A 406 11.51 1.22 -10.97
CA ARG A 406 10.07 1.24 -10.74
C ARG A 406 9.69 1.15 -9.24
N ARG A 407 10.34 0.26 -8.49
CA ARG A 407 10.03 0.09 -7.05
C ARG A 407 10.40 1.31 -6.21
N LEU A 408 11.43 2.04 -6.57
CA LEU A 408 11.79 3.29 -5.90
C LEU A 408 10.71 4.37 -6.07
N ASN A 409 9.89 4.28 -7.11
CA ASN A 409 8.78 5.21 -7.33
C ASN A 409 7.67 5.14 -6.25
N LEU A 410 7.68 4.13 -5.38
CA LEU A 410 6.84 4.06 -4.18
C LEU A 410 7.54 4.60 -2.92
N SER A 411 8.76 5.10 -3.01
CA SER A 411 9.50 5.63 -1.85
C SER A 411 9.33 7.15 -1.75
N TRP A 412 8.91 7.63 -0.59
CA TRP A 412 8.67 9.05 -0.33
C TRP A 412 9.88 9.91 -0.67
N GLY A 413 9.67 11.00 -1.40
CA GLY A 413 10.70 11.97 -1.76
C GLY A 413 11.78 11.46 -2.69
N VAL A 414 11.74 10.20 -3.14
CA VAL A 414 12.75 9.65 -4.06
C VAL A 414 12.35 9.94 -5.50
N ILE A 415 13.28 10.51 -6.24
CA ILE A 415 13.25 10.66 -7.70
C ILE A 415 14.10 9.52 -8.26
N PRO A 416 13.48 8.46 -8.79
CA PRO A 416 14.23 7.32 -9.27
C PRO A 416 14.84 7.60 -10.65
N ILE A 417 16.11 7.29 -10.83
CA ILE A 417 16.85 7.43 -12.09
C ILE A 417 17.47 6.10 -12.46
N LEU A 418 17.22 5.67 -13.70
CA LEU A 418 17.88 4.52 -14.30
C LEU A 418 19.20 4.98 -14.91
N ASN A 419 20.29 4.31 -14.57
CA ASN A 419 21.62 4.64 -15.07
C ASN A 419 22.38 3.36 -15.49
N GLU A 420 23.49 3.54 -16.15
CA GLU A 420 24.42 2.48 -16.53
C GLU A 420 25.32 2.05 -15.36
N GLU A 421 25.99 0.90 -15.49
CA GLU A 421 27.02 0.48 -14.55
C GLU A 421 28.31 1.28 -14.75
N PHE A 422 28.96 1.64 -13.65
CA PHE A 422 30.23 2.35 -13.65
C PHE A 422 31.38 1.45 -13.18
N ASN A 423 32.57 1.63 -13.75
CA ASN A 423 33.76 0.89 -13.39
C ASN A 423 34.64 1.63 -12.35
N SER A 424 34.29 2.85 -11.99
CA SER A 424 35.02 3.68 -11.03
C SER A 424 34.03 4.44 -10.13
N THR A 425 34.34 4.48 -8.83
CA THR A 425 33.55 5.22 -7.83
C THR A 425 33.56 6.72 -8.13
N ASP A 426 34.69 7.25 -8.63
CA ASP A 426 34.79 8.67 -8.97
C ASP A 426 33.90 9.03 -10.17
N VAL A 427 33.89 8.18 -11.21
CA VAL A 427 32.98 8.33 -12.35
C VAL A 427 31.51 8.24 -11.91
N MET A 428 31.20 7.31 -11.04
CA MET A 428 29.85 7.15 -10.49
C MET A 428 29.39 8.44 -9.77
N TYR A 429 30.21 9.01 -8.90
CA TYR A 429 29.88 10.24 -8.19
C TYR A 429 29.83 11.45 -9.11
N TYR A 430 30.77 11.58 -10.07
CA TYR A 430 30.75 12.64 -11.08
C TYR A 430 29.44 12.60 -11.91
N HIS A 431 29.03 11.40 -12.34
CA HIS A 431 27.78 11.23 -13.06
C HIS A 431 26.57 11.59 -12.18
N GLY A 432 26.57 11.14 -10.92
CA GLY A 432 25.50 11.47 -9.96
C GLY A 432 25.34 12.99 -9.75
N LEU A 433 26.46 13.74 -9.71
CA LEU A 433 26.44 15.20 -9.64
C LEU A 433 25.79 15.81 -10.89
N ASN A 434 26.15 15.33 -12.08
CA ASN A 434 25.58 15.84 -13.33
C ASN A 434 24.08 15.55 -13.43
N VAL A 435 23.65 14.35 -13.06
CA VAL A 435 22.22 14.01 -12.99
C VAL A 435 21.47 14.93 -12.01
N ALA A 436 22.05 15.23 -10.85
CA ALA A 436 21.45 16.15 -9.90
C ALA A 436 21.30 17.57 -10.48
N LYS A 437 22.33 18.05 -11.22
CA LYS A 437 22.28 19.34 -11.93
C LYS A 437 21.11 19.41 -12.92
N GLU A 438 20.94 18.37 -13.73
CA GLU A 438 19.87 18.33 -14.74
C GLU A 438 18.47 18.20 -14.12
N VAL A 439 18.31 17.27 -13.19
CA VAL A 439 16.99 16.93 -12.61
C VAL A 439 16.43 18.06 -11.74
N LEU A 440 17.29 18.79 -11.03
CA LEU A 440 16.88 19.83 -10.08
C LEU A 440 17.34 21.25 -10.49
N ASP A 441 17.84 21.44 -11.71
CA ASP A 441 18.33 22.73 -12.25
C ASP A 441 19.29 23.43 -11.27
N LEU A 442 20.27 22.68 -10.74
CA LEU A 442 21.25 23.20 -9.78
C LEU A 442 22.21 24.18 -10.40
N LYS A 443 22.65 25.17 -9.62
CA LYS A 443 23.56 26.26 -10.06
C LYS A 443 24.92 26.09 -9.43
N ALA A 444 25.93 26.76 -10.04
CA ALA A 444 27.25 26.83 -9.45
C ALA A 444 27.21 27.37 -8.02
N GLY A 445 27.87 26.70 -7.09
CA GLY A 445 27.83 26.98 -5.65
C GLY A 445 26.82 26.15 -4.86
N ASP A 446 25.89 25.45 -5.50
CA ASP A 446 24.96 24.54 -4.79
C ASP A 446 25.68 23.28 -4.30
N ASN A 447 25.41 22.85 -3.07
CA ASN A 447 25.95 21.62 -2.50
C ASN A 447 25.05 20.40 -2.80
N VAL A 448 25.70 19.27 -3.05
CA VAL A 448 25.09 17.95 -3.23
C VAL A 448 25.75 16.96 -2.29
N VAL A 449 24.95 16.21 -1.54
CA VAL A 449 25.44 15.11 -0.71
C VAL A 449 25.19 13.79 -1.42
N MET A 450 26.21 12.97 -1.54
CA MET A 450 26.14 11.69 -2.24
C MET A 450 26.44 10.55 -1.29
N THR A 451 25.72 9.43 -1.41
CA THR A 451 25.96 8.22 -0.62
C THR A 451 25.83 6.96 -1.47
N GLY A 452 26.59 5.95 -1.13
CA GLY A 452 26.57 4.66 -1.82
C GLY A 452 27.55 3.66 -1.23
N GLY A 453 27.65 2.50 -1.85
CA GLY A 453 28.70 1.53 -1.60
C GLY A 453 29.81 1.63 -2.64
N LEU A 454 30.94 1.01 -2.38
CA LEU A 454 32.02 0.86 -3.36
C LEU A 454 31.55 -0.05 -4.50
N ILE A 455 32.01 0.22 -5.72
CA ILE A 455 31.60 -0.48 -6.96
C ILE A 455 31.82 -2.00 -6.87
N ASN A 456 32.93 -2.42 -6.27
CA ASN A 456 33.30 -3.83 -6.09
C ASN A 456 32.71 -4.44 -4.80
N GLY A 457 31.82 -3.72 -4.10
CA GLY A 457 31.20 -4.16 -2.85
C GLY A 457 29.99 -5.07 -3.07
N LYS A 458 29.62 -5.84 -2.02
CA LYS A 458 28.36 -6.59 -2.00
C LYS A 458 27.17 -5.61 -1.98
N ALA A 459 26.08 -5.97 -2.65
CA ALA A 459 24.83 -5.21 -2.58
C ALA A 459 24.39 -5.02 -1.11
N GLY A 460 23.95 -3.80 -0.75
CA GLY A 460 23.56 -3.47 0.63
C GLY A 460 24.69 -2.94 1.51
N ASN A 461 25.91 -2.82 1.03
CA ASN A 461 27.06 -2.34 1.79
C ASN A 461 27.33 -0.85 1.55
N THR A 462 26.35 0.00 1.85
CA THR A 462 26.53 1.47 1.82
C THR A 462 27.48 1.90 2.93
N ASN A 463 28.59 2.56 2.56
CA ASN A 463 29.68 2.87 3.51
C ASN A 463 30.36 4.20 3.27
N THR A 464 29.85 5.02 2.33
CA THR A 464 30.45 6.31 2.00
C THR A 464 29.44 7.44 1.99
N ILE A 465 29.88 8.62 2.42
CA ILE A 465 29.19 9.91 2.25
C ILE A 465 30.19 10.88 1.64
N LYS A 466 29.79 11.58 0.58
CA LYS A 466 30.60 12.57 -0.10
C LYS A 466 29.80 13.86 -0.26
N VAL A 467 30.44 15.01 -0.06
CA VAL A 467 29.87 16.34 -0.35
C VAL A 467 30.60 16.91 -1.54
N GLU A 468 29.86 17.40 -2.52
CA GLU A 468 30.38 18.08 -3.69
C GLU A 468 29.65 19.40 -3.90
N THR A 469 30.37 20.40 -4.37
CA THR A 469 29.82 21.70 -4.79
C THR A 469 29.74 21.74 -6.30
N VAL A 470 28.60 22.14 -6.84
CA VAL A 470 28.41 22.32 -8.27
C VAL A 470 29.33 23.42 -8.77
N SER A 471 30.13 23.10 -9.78
CA SER A 471 31.02 24.02 -10.46
C SER A 471 30.35 24.67 -11.66
#